data_a45acab3a72abd67dda21eb77100d690
#
_entry.id   a45acab3a72abd67dda21eb77100d690
#
_cell.length_a   1.000
_cell.length_b   1.000
_cell.length_c   1.000
_cell.angle_alpha   90.00
_cell.angle_beta   90.00
_cell.angle_gamma   90.00
#
_symmetry.space_group_name_H-M   'P 1'
#
loop_
_entity.id
_entity.type
_entity.pdbx_description
1 polymer ?
#
loop_
_entity_poly.entity_id
_entity_poly.type
_entity_poly.pdbx_seq_one_letter_code
_entity_poly.pdbx_strand_id
1 'polypeptide(L)'
;MSIVELFILAVGLSMDAFAVSICKGLSLGKIKPKHMCIAGAWFGGFQALMPLIGYYLGSLFADMVTRYSHWVAFALLLAIGGNMIKESLGEEENVSNDMGFKSMLLLAIATSIDALAVGVSLAFLKVAILPAVLFIGCITFVCSAAGVKIGSIFGCLLYTSDAADERSSVD
;
A
#
# COMPACT_ATOMS: atom_id res chain seq x y z
N MET A 1 4.90 -11.56 20.07
CA MET A 1 5.31 -10.37 19.32
C MET A 1 5.09 -9.15 20.20
N SER A 2 6.08 -8.31 20.37
CA SER A 2 6.01 -7.07 21.14
C SER A 2 5.14 -6.03 20.40
N ILE A 3 4.51 -5.10 21.14
CA ILE A 3 3.77 -3.97 20.52
C ILE A 3 4.69 -3.12 19.64
N VAL A 4 5.96 -2.99 20.03
CA VAL A 4 6.95 -2.23 19.25
C VAL A 4 7.27 -2.92 17.92
N GLU A 5 7.45 -4.23 17.93
CA GLU A 5 7.66 -5.02 16.71
C GLU A 5 6.46 -4.92 15.76
N LEU A 6 5.25 -5.00 16.31
CA LEU A 6 4.03 -4.84 15.55
C LEU A 6 3.90 -3.42 14.94
N PHE A 7 4.28 -2.39 15.71
CA PHE A 7 4.27 -1.01 15.24
C PHE A 7 5.25 -0.80 14.08
N ILE A 8 6.49 -1.29 14.22
CA ILE A 8 7.51 -1.19 13.15
C ILE A 8 7.04 -1.93 11.89
N LEU A 9 6.48 -3.12 12.06
CA LEU A 9 5.92 -3.90 10.98
C LEU A 9 4.78 -3.16 10.28
N ALA A 10 3.83 -2.61 11.04
CA ALA A 10 2.68 -1.89 10.51
C ALA A 10 3.08 -0.61 9.76
N VAL A 11 4.07 0.13 10.28
CA VAL A 11 4.62 1.32 9.60
C VAL A 11 5.32 0.89 8.30
N GLY A 12 6.15 -0.16 8.33
CA GLY A 12 6.81 -0.69 7.14
C GLY A 12 5.82 -1.05 6.04
N LEU A 13 4.79 -1.83 6.39
CA LEU A 13 3.72 -2.24 5.47
C LEU A 13 2.87 -1.08 4.95
N SER A 14 2.77 0.01 5.70
CA SER A 14 1.98 1.18 5.28
C SER A 14 2.72 2.10 4.30
N MET A 15 4.03 1.92 4.12
CA MET A 15 4.85 2.81 3.29
C MET A 15 4.46 2.77 1.81
N ASP A 16 4.10 1.60 1.27
CA ASP A 16 3.67 1.47 -0.12
C ASP A 16 2.35 2.20 -0.36
N ALA A 17 1.38 1.97 0.53
CA ALA A 17 0.10 2.68 0.51
C ALA A 17 0.26 4.19 0.70
N PHE A 18 1.22 4.62 1.53
CA PHE A 18 1.56 6.02 1.72
C PHE A 18 2.13 6.65 0.45
N ALA A 19 3.10 6.00 -0.20
CA ALA A 19 3.71 6.48 -1.44
C ALA A 19 2.66 6.63 -2.57
N VAL A 20 1.83 5.60 -2.78
CA VAL A 20 0.74 5.64 -3.76
C VAL A 20 -0.30 6.72 -3.42
N SER A 21 -0.57 6.93 -2.13
CA SER A 21 -1.48 7.98 -1.66
C SER A 21 -0.94 9.39 -1.95
N ILE A 22 0.38 9.60 -1.84
CA ILE A 22 1.03 10.87 -2.24
C ILE A 22 0.84 11.08 -3.74
N CYS A 23 1.12 10.08 -4.57
CA CYS A 23 0.92 10.18 -6.03
C CYS A 23 -0.53 10.51 -6.39
N LYS A 24 -1.50 9.87 -5.72
CA LYS A 24 -2.92 10.21 -5.89
C LYS A 24 -3.25 11.63 -5.45
N GLY A 25 -2.67 12.09 -4.35
CA GLY A 25 -2.82 13.46 -3.87
C GLY A 25 -2.26 14.50 -4.86
N LEU A 26 -1.08 14.23 -5.42
CA LEU A 26 -0.44 15.05 -6.46
C LEU A 26 -1.33 15.17 -7.70
N SER A 27 -1.85 14.05 -8.20
CA SER A 27 -2.65 14.02 -9.44
C SER A 27 -4.03 14.67 -9.29
N LEU A 28 -4.61 14.70 -8.08
CA LEU A 28 -5.91 15.32 -7.82
C LEU A 28 -5.85 16.84 -7.64
N GLY A 29 -4.69 17.40 -7.28
CA GLY A 29 -4.49 18.81 -6.97
C GLY A 29 -5.36 19.29 -5.81
N LYS A 30 -6.62 19.67 -6.05
CA LYS A 30 -7.56 20.09 -4.99
C LYS A 30 -8.29 18.90 -4.38
N ILE A 31 -8.00 18.59 -3.14
CA ILE A 31 -8.64 17.48 -2.39
C ILE A 31 -9.77 17.99 -1.48
N LYS A 32 -10.74 17.08 -1.26
CA LYS A 32 -11.77 17.21 -0.23
C LYS A 32 -11.47 16.16 0.86
N PRO A 33 -11.90 16.37 2.11
CA PRO A 33 -11.74 15.37 3.19
C PRO A 33 -12.25 13.97 2.80
N LYS A 34 -13.28 13.93 1.94
CA LYS A 34 -13.83 12.70 1.39
C LYS A 34 -12.78 11.85 0.64
N HIS A 35 -11.88 12.46 -0.13
CA HIS A 35 -10.85 11.75 -0.88
C HIS A 35 -9.84 11.09 0.06
N MET A 36 -9.48 11.75 1.16
CA MET A 36 -8.61 11.22 2.20
C MET A 36 -9.24 10.00 2.88
N CYS A 37 -10.54 10.08 3.22
CA CYS A 37 -11.26 8.96 3.83
C CYS A 37 -11.41 7.78 2.87
N ILE A 38 -11.66 8.04 1.59
CA ILE A 38 -11.76 6.98 0.57
C ILE A 38 -10.42 6.25 0.43
N ALA A 39 -9.32 6.98 0.24
CA ALA A 39 -8.00 6.38 0.12
C ALA A 39 -7.62 5.59 1.39
N GLY A 40 -7.82 6.18 2.57
CA GLY A 40 -7.59 5.51 3.85
C GLY A 40 -8.42 4.22 4.01
N ALA A 41 -9.70 4.26 3.67
CA ALA A 41 -10.58 3.10 3.76
C ALA A 41 -10.18 1.98 2.78
N TRP A 42 -9.81 2.33 1.54
CA TRP A 42 -9.34 1.35 0.56
C TRP A 42 -8.02 0.73 0.99
N PHE A 43 -6.98 1.52 1.19
CA PHE A 43 -5.66 1.00 1.53
C PHE A 43 -5.64 0.36 2.92
N GLY A 44 -6.22 1.00 3.93
CA GLY A 44 -6.30 0.44 5.29
C GLY A 44 -7.15 -0.83 5.36
N GLY A 45 -8.27 -0.88 4.63
CA GLY A 45 -9.15 -2.05 4.55
C GLY A 45 -8.44 -3.25 3.90
N PHE A 46 -7.81 -3.06 2.75
CA PHE A 46 -7.05 -4.12 2.08
C PHE A 46 -5.82 -4.53 2.88
N GLN A 47 -5.14 -3.58 3.52
CA GLN A 47 -3.97 -3.85 4.37
C GLN A 47 -4.32 -4.62 5.66
N ALA A 48 -5.56 -4.58 6.10
CA ALA A 48 -6.08 -5.45 7.17
C ALA A 48 -6.58 -6.79 6.63
N LEU A 49 -7.26 -6.79 5.48
CA LEU A 49 -7.86 -7.98 4.89
C LEU A 49 -6.81 -8.99 4.38
N MET A 50 -5.74 -8.50 3.71
CA MET A 50 -4.73 -9.36 3.12
C MET A 50 -3.93 -10.17 4.13
N PRO A 51 -3.44 -9.63 5.27
CA PRO A 51 -2.80 -10.47 6.29
C PRO A 51 -3.77 -11.45 6.93
N LEU A 52 -5.05 -11.11 7.02
CA LEU A 52 -6.07 -12.04 7.52
C LEU A 52 -6.22 -13.24 6.58
N ILE A 53 -6.31 -13.00 5.27
CA ILE A 53 -6.35 -14.06 4.26
C ILE A 53 -5.05 -14.87 4.30
N GLY A 54 -3.90 -14.21 4.34
CA GLY A 54 -2.59 -14.85 4.44
C GLY A 54 -2.45 -15.74 5.68
N TYR A 55 -2.98 -15.29 6.82
CA TYR A 55 -2.98 -16.06 8.05
C TYR A 55 -3.81 -17.36 7.93
N TYR A 56 -5.01 -17.27 7.37
CA TYR A 56 -5.84 -18.45 7.15
C TYR A 56 -5.19 -19.41 6.14
N LEU A 57 -4.66 -18.91 5.04
CA LEU A 57 -3.92 -19.71 4.06
C LEU A 57 -2.69 -20.35 4.69
N GLY A 58 -1.89 -19.61 5.45
CA GLY A 58 -0.74 -20.11 6.15
C GLY A 58 -1.10 -21.20 7.17
N SER A 59 -2.19 -21.04 7.89
CA SER A 59 -2.66 -22.03 8.86
C SER A 59 -3.16 -23.33 8.23
N LEU A 60 -3.78 -23.25 7.05
CA LEU A 60 -4.27 -24.42 6.29
C LEU A 60 -3.13 -25.23 5.67
N PHE A 61 -2.06 -24.56 5.26
CA PHE A 61 -0.92 -25.18 4.58
C PHE A 61 0.33 -25.29 5.45
N ALA A 62 0.20 -25.11 6.78
CA ALA A 62 1.34 -25.10 7.72
C ALA A 62 2.23 -26.32 7.58
N ASP A 63 1.66 -27.51 7.48
CA ASP A 63 2.41 -28.77 7.37
C ASP A 63 3.12 -28.93 6.02
N MET A 64 2.53 -28.39 4.95
CA MET A 64 3.12 -28.42 3.59
C MET A 64 4.23 -27.36 3.47
N VAL A 65 4.01 -26.18 4.02
CA VAL A 65 4.96 -25.05 3.92
C VAL A 65 6.20 -25.32 4.75
N THR A 66 6.10 -25.94 5.94
CA THR A 66 7.27 -26.30 6.74
C THR A 66 8.18 -27.32 6.01
N ARG A 67 7.62 -28.17 5.19
CA ARG A 67 8.39 -29.17 4.43
C ARG A 67 9.10 -28.58 3.20
N TYR A 68 8.50 -27.54 2.60
CA TYR A 68 8.99 -26.92 1.36
C TYR A 68 9.29 -25.42 1.52
N SER A 69 9.49 -24.95 2.74
CA SER A 69 9.62 -23.51 3.08
C SER A 69 10.64 -22.77 2.21
N HIS A 70 11.78 -23.38 1.92
CA HIS A 70 12.82 -22.76 1.08
C HIS A 70 12.39 -22.62 -0.38
N TRP A 71 11.68 -23.61 -0.92
CA TRP A 71 11.18 -23.57 -2.30
C TRP A 71 10.02 -22.59 -2.46
N VAL A 72 9.14 -22.51 -1.46
CA VAL A 72 8.03 -21.54 -1.43
C VAL A 72 8.57 -20.11 -1.32
N ALA A 73 9.55 -19.88 -0.43
CA ALA A 73 10.20 -18.56 -0.31
C ALA A 73 10.93 -18.17 -1.60
N PHE A 74 11.64 -19.11 -2.23
CA PHE A 74 12.31 -18.88 -3.51
C PHE A 74 11.32 -18.54 -4.65
N ALA A 75 10.23 -19.29 -4.75
CA ALA A 75 9.19 -19.03 -5.76
C ALA A 75 8.51 -17.67 -5.54
N LEU A 76 8.21 -17.28 -4.29
CA LEU A 76 7.66 -15.97 -3.94
C LEU A 76 8.63 -14.85 -4.29
N LEU A 77 9.91 -14.98 -3.92
CA LEU A 77 10.95 -13.99 -4.25
C LEU A 77 11.14 -13.85 -5.77
N LEU A 78 11.12 -14.96 -6.52
CA LEU A 78 11.16 -14.92 -7.98
C LEU A 78 9.92 -14.24 -8.58
N ALA A 79 8.74 -14.52 -8.05
CA ALA A 79 7.51 -13.91 -8.53
C ALA A 79 7.49 -12.40 -8.26
N ILE A 80 7.84 -11.98 -7.03
CA ILE A 80 7.90 -10.57 -6.63
C ILE A 80 9.00 -9.85 -7.42
N GLY A 81 10.21 -10.40 -7.45
CA GLY A 81 11.32 -9.80 -8.18
C GLY A 81 11.09 -9.74 -9.68
N GLY A 82 10.49 -10.79 -10.28
CA GLY A 82 10.10 -10.81 -11.68
C GLY A 82 9.03 -9.77 -12.00
N ASN A 83 8.05 -9.58 -11.11
CA ASN A 83 7.03 -8.54 -11.26
C ASN A 83 7.64 -7.13 -11.16
N MET A 84 8.55 -6.90 -10.20
CA MET A 84 9.25 -5.62 -10.08
C MET A 84 10.10 -5.29 -11.31
N ILE A 85 10.78 -6.29 -11.89
CA ILE A 85 11.54 -6.12 -13.14
C ILE A 85 10.58 -5.79 -14.29
N LYS A 86 9.45 -6.49 -14.39
CA LYS A 86 8.44 -6.24 -15.41
C LYS A 86 7.84 -4.85 -15.31
N GLU A 87 7.54 -4.39 -14.10
CA GLU A 87 7.05 -3.02 -13.84
C GLU A 87 8.10 -1.96 -14.17
N SER A 88 9.37 -2.23 -13.85
CA SER A 88 10.50 -1.32 -14.19
C SER A 88 10.78 -1.22 -15.69
N LEU A 89 10.45 -2.26 -16.47
CA LEU A 89 10.63 -2.29 -17.92
C LEU A 89 9.35 -1.94 -18.69
N GLY A 90 8.19 -1.92 -18.02
CA GLY A 90 6.92 -1.47 -18.56
C GLY A 90 6.82 0.05 -18.57
N GLU A 91 6.11 0.59 -19.57
CA GLU A 91 5.71 2.00 -19.56
C GLU A 91 4.94 2.30 -18.26
N GLU A 92 5.20 3.46 -17.66
CA GLU A 92 4.49 3.97 -16.49
C GLU A 92 2.99 3.76 -16.69
N GLU A 93 2.38 2.86 -15.93
CA GLU A 93 0.93 2.82 -15.83
C GLU A 93 0.50 4.23 -15.38
N ASN A 94 -0.06 4.99 -16.31
CA ASN A 94 -0.63 6.30 -16.02
C ASN A 94 -1.52 6.14 -14.79
N VAL A 95 -1.05 6.62 -13.64
CA VAL A 95 -1.84 6.71 -12.42
C VAL A 95 -3.03 7.57 -12.79
N SER A 96 -4.10 6.92 -13.24
CA SER A 96 -5.30 7.61 -13.70
C SER A 96 -5.75 8.58 -12.60
N ASN A 97 -6.00 9.83 -12.97
CA ASN A 97 -6.47 10.89 -12.07
C ASN A 97 -7.86 10.57 -11.48
N ASP A 98 -8.35 9.36 -11.71
CA ASP A 98 -9.66 8.90 -11.29
C ASP A 98 -9.59 8.16 -9.96
N MET A 99 -10.42 8.57 -9.00
CA MET A 99 -10.72 7.86 -7.76
C MET A 99 -11.78 6.76 -8.00
N GLY A 100 -11.91 6.30 -9.24
CA GLY A 100 -12.84 5.26 -9.61
C GLY A 100 -12.58 3.95 -8.86
N PHE A 101 -13.65 3.20 -8.60
CA PHE A 101 -13.61 1.94 -7.88
C PHE A 101 -12.53 0.98 -8.42
N LYS A 102 -12.43 0.84 -9.74
CA LYS A 102 -11.51 -0.08 -10.40
C LYS A 102 -10.03 0.30 -10.19
N SER A 103 -9.73 1.61 -10.31
CA SER A 103 -8.37 2.13 -10.08
C SER A 103 -7.94 1.96 -8.62
N MET A 104 -8.83 2.32 -7.68
CA MET A 104 -8.53 2.19 -6.25
C MET A 104 -8.42 0.73 -5.80
N LEU A 105 -9.25 -0.16 -6.37
CA LEU A 105 -9.19 -1.60 -6.09
C LEU A 105 -7.85 -2.18 -6.55
N LEU A 106 -7.43 -1.89 -7.79
CA LEU A 106 -6.17 -2.41 -8.35
C LEU A 106 -4.97 -1.95 -7.51
N LEU A 107 -4.91 -0.66 -7.20
CA LEU A 107 -3.84 -0.09 -6.38
C LEU A 107 -3.82 -0.68 -4.96
N ALA A 108 -5.00 -0.84 -4.34
CA ALA A 108 -5.09 -1.40 -3.00
C ALA A 108 -4.66 -2.87 -2.96
N ILE A 109 -5.00 -3.66 -3.98
CA ILE A 109 -4.52 -5.04 -4.11
C ILE A 109 -2.99 -5.04 -4.30
N ALA A 110 -2.48 -4.24 -5.23
CA ALA A 110 -1.05 -4.19 -5.55
C ALA A 110 -0.19 -3.83 -4.32
N THR A 111 -0.63 -2.85 -3.53
CA THR A 111 0.08 -2.39 -2.33
C THR A 111 -0.09 -3.30 -1.10
N SER A 112 -0.93 -4.32 -1.19
CA SER A 112 -1.23 -5.20 -0.05
C SER A 112 -0.73 -6.64 -0.22
N ILE A 113 0.01 -6.93 -1.30
CA ILE A 113 0.55 -8.28 -1.57
C ILE A 113 1.58 -8.68 -0.51
N ASP A 114 2.41 -7.74 -0.07
CA ASP A 114 3.37 -7.92 1.00
C ASP A 114 2.70 -8.22 2.33
N ALA A 115 1.58 -7.57 2.61
CA ALA A 115 0.76 -7.82 3.79
C ALA A 115 0.19 -9.26 3.83
N LEU A 116 -0.12 -9.83 2.66
CA LEU A 116 -0.52 -11.23 2.57
C LEU A 116 0.61 -12.17 3.02
N ALA A 117 1.85 -11.93 2.57
CA ALA A 117 3.02 -12.69 2.97
C ALA A 117 3.30 -12.56 4.48
N VAL A 118 3.12 -11.37 5.05
CA VAL A 118 3.21 -11.15 6.50
C VAL A 118 2.14 -11.92 7.24
N GLY A 119 0.91 -11.98 6.73
CA GLY A 119 -0.17 -12.78 7.32
C GLY A 119 0.20 -14.26 7.43
N VAL A 120 0.78 -14.84 6.37
CA VAL A 120 1.30 -16.22 6.39
C VAL A 120 2.37 -16.37 7.49
N SER A 121 3.29 -15.43 7.60
CA SER A 121 4.35 -15.45 8.62
C SER A 121 3.77 -15.36 10.04
N LEU A 122 2.75 -14.53 10.27
CA LEU A 122 2.07 -14.42 11.56
C LEU A 122 1.34 -15.72 11.97
N ALA A 123 0.86 -16.50 10.99
CA ALA A 123 0.28 -17.82 11.24
C ALA A 123 1.32 -18.79 11.84
N PHE A 124 2.53 -18.81 11.29
CA PHE A 124 3.62 -19.65 11.82
C PHE A 124 4.08 -19.21 13.20
N LEU A 125 4.07 -17.92 13.48
CA LEU A 125 4.42 -17.36 14.79
C LEU A 125 3.30 -17.51 15.83
N LYS A 126 2.12 -18.06 15.45
CA LYS A 126 0.94 -18.24 16.31
C LYS A 126 0.52 -16.96 17.04
N VAL A 127 0.67 -15.83 16.38
CA VAL A 127 0.27 -14.51 16.91
C VAL A 127 -1.25 -14.36 16.78
N ALA A 128 -1.87 -13.68 17.75
CA ALA A 128 -3.30 -13.33 17.64
C ALA A 128 -3.50 -12.37 16.45
N ILE A 129 -4.13 -12.87 15.39
CA ILE A 129 -4.24 -12.15 14.12
C ILE A 129 -5.14 -10.92 14.20
N LEU A 130 -6.27 -10.99 14.90
CA LEU A 130 -7.26 -9.90 14.96
C LEU A 130 -6.68 -8.56 15.43
N PRO A 131 -6.01 -8.46 16.60
CA PRO A 131 -5.41 -7.21 17.01
C PRO A 131 -4.31 -6.74 16.06
N ALA A 132 -3.55 -7.66 15.46
CA ALA A 132 -2.50 -7.32 14.51
C ALA A 132 -3.06 -6.66 13.25
N VAL A 133 -4.07 -7.24 12.62
CA VAL A 133 -4.66 -6.70 11.38
C VAL A 133 -5.40 -5.39 11.60
N LEU A 134 -6.09 -5.24 12.74
CA LEU A 134 -6.74 -3.98 13.09
C LEU A 134 -5.71 -2.86 13.28
N PHE A 135 -4.61 -3.17 13.94
CA PHE A 135 -3.52 -2.22 14.17
C PHE A 135 -2.85 -1.80 12.86
N ILE A 136 -2.52 -2.77 12.00
CA ILE A 136 -1.96 -2.53 10.66
C ILE A 136 -2.91 -1.68 9.83
N GLY A 137 -4.19 -2.05 9.76
CA GLY A 137 -5.21 -1.32 9.01
C GLY A 137 -5.40 0.12 9.47
N CYS A 138 -5.41 0.36 10.80
CA CYS A 138 -5.53 1.71 11.36
C CYS A 138 -4.32 2.58 11.02
N ILE A 139 -3.10 2.05 11.14
CA ILE A 139 -1.88 2.79 10.78
C ILE A 139 -1.87 3.11 9.30
N THR A 140 -2.18 2.13 8.44
CA THR A 140 -2.26 2.35 6.99
C THR A 140 -3.33 3.37 6.62
N PHE A 141 -4.49 3.33 7.27
CA PHE A 141 -5.53 4.34 7.06
C PHE A 141 -5.02 5.76 7.34
N VAL A 142 -4.37 5.96 8.49
CA VAL A 142 -3.82 7.27 8.88
C VAL A 142 -2.71 7.71 7.92
N CYS A 143 -1.78 6.80 7.60
CA CYS A 143 -0.69 7.08 6.66
C CYS A 143 -1.22 7.44 5.27
N SER A 144 -2.19 6.69 4.73
CA SER A 144 -2.76 6.95 3.41
C SER A 144 -3.54 8.27 3.37
N ALA A 145 -4.31 8.57 4.40
CA ALA A 145 -5.01 9.85 4.51
C ALA A 145 -4.02 11.04 4.56
N ALA A 146 -2.93 10.89 5.32
CA ALA A 146 -1.85 11.88 5.39
C ALA A 146 -1.12 11.99 4.04
N GLY A 147 -0.84 10.88 3.36
CA GLY A 147 -0.21 10.83 2.05
C GLY A 147 -0.98 11.61 0.99
N VAL A 148 -2.30 11.40 0.89
CA VAL A 148 -3.16 12.17 -0.02
C VAL A 148 -3.09 13.66 0.27
N LYS A 149 -3.11 14.06 1.55
CA LYS A 149 -3.03 15.47 1.95
C LYS A 149 -1.68 16.08 1.57
N ILE A 150 -0.59 15.39 1.88
CA ILE A 150 0.77 15.83 1.54
C ILE A 150 0.92 15.97 0.03
N GLY A 151 0.52 14.94 -0.73
CA GLY A 151 0.57 14.97 -2.19
C GLY A 151 -0.20 16.13 -2.81
N SER A 152 -1.37 16.44 -2.29
CA SER A 152 -2.17 17.58 -2.75
C SER A 152 -1.50 18.94 -2.48
N ILE A 153 -0.84 19.11 -1.34
CA ILE A 153 -0.12 20.35 -1.02
C ILE A 153 1.04 20.55 -2.00
N PHE A 154 1.81 19.52 -2.27
CA PHE A 154 2.91 19.56 -3.23
C PHE A 154 2.39 19.76 -4.68
N GLY A 155 1.30 19.12 -5.06
CA GLY A 155 0.66 19.30 -6.36
C GLY A 155 0.19 20.73 -6.60
N CYS A 156 -0.41 21.36 -5.59
CA CYS A 156 -0.78 22.78 -5.65
C CYS A 156 0.43 23.71 -5.82
N LEU A 157 1.53 23.43 -5.12
CA LEU A 157 2.76 24.21 -5.20
C LEU A 157 3.41 24.13 -6.59
N LEU A 158 3.52 22.94 -7.16
CA LEU A 158 4.07 22.74 -8.51
C LEU A 158 3.24 23.45 -9.57
N TYR A 159 1.91 23.34 -9.52
CA TYR A 159 1.01 23.99 -10.47
C TYR A 159 1.06 25.53 -10.38
N THR A 160 1.28 26.06 -9.17
CA THR A 160 1.41 27.52 -8.97
C THR A 160 2.75 28.03 -9.49
N SER A 161 3.82 27.23 -9.38
CA SER A 161 5.15 27.55 -9.91
C SER A 161 5.15 27.58 -11.44
N ASP A 162 4.54 26.58 -12.10
CA ASP A 162 4.41 26.53 -13.56
C ASP A 162 3.62 27.72 -14.10
N ALA A 163 2.52 28.08 -13.45
CA ALA A 163 1.69 29.24 -13.85
C ALA A 163 2.41 30.59 -13.64
N ALA A 164 3.36 30.66 -12.69
CA ALA A 164 4.18 31.85 -12.47
C ALA A 164 5.29 32.00 -13.53
N ASP A 165 5.87 30.86 -13.95
CA ASP A 165 6.93 30.81 -14.95
C ASP A 165 6.39 31.15 -16.37
N GLU A 166 5.18 30.66 -16.67
CA GLU A 166 4.47 30.97 -17.93
C GLU A 166 4.14 32.46 -18.06
N ARG A 167 3.78 33.15 -16.96
CA ARG A 167 3.56 34.60 -16.94
C ARG A 167 4.84 35.41 -17.09
N SER A 168 5.97 34.89 -16.59
CA SER A 168 7.27 35.57 -16.71
C SER A 168 7.89 35.46 -18.09
N SER A 169 7.43 34.56 -18.93
CA SER A 169 7.93 34.36 -20.31
C SER A 169 7.19 35.15 -21.37
N VAL A 170 6.14 35.93 -21.00
CA VAL A 170 5.29 36.72 -21.92
C VAL A 170 5.58 38.21 -21.83
N ASP A 171 6.44 38.69 -20.92
CA ASP A 171 6.95 40.06 -20.83
C ASP A 171 8.38 40.11 -21.42
#